data_6a0f3ecb96a45ee1f7e685e3350be276
#
_entry.id   6a0f3ecb96a45ee1f7e685e3350be276
#
_cell.length_a   1.000
_cell.length_b   1.000
_cell.length_c   1.000
_cell.angle_alpha   90.00
_cell.angle_beta   90.00
_cell.angle_gamma   90.00
#
_symmetry.space_group_name_H-M   'P 1'
#
loop_
_entity.id
_entity.type
_entity.pdbx_description
1 polymer ?
#
loop_
_entity_poly.entity_id
_entity_poly.type
_entity_poly.pdbx_seq_one_letter_code
_entity_poly.pdbx_strand_id
1 'polypeptide(L)'
;EDSYPGQLSGGQQQRVAIARALAMNPKMLFFDEPTSALDPEITAGILKLLRELANEKMTMVIVTHEIDFARNVADRVIFMDGGVIVEEGKPQDVIDNPKSERTKAFLQKMA
;
A
#
# COMPACT_ATOMS: atom_id res chain seq x y z
N GLU A 1 22.33 6.80 0.47
CA GLU A 1 22.22 6.90 -0.08
C GLU A 1 21.90 7.21 -0.80
N ASP A 2 21.94 7.15 -0.67
CA ASP A 2 21.64 7.38 -1.27
C ASP A 2 21.29 7.97 -2.14
N SER A 3 21.49 7.85 -2.67
CA SER A 3 21.01 8.95 -3.47
C SER A 3 20.60 8.53 -4.85
N TYR A 4 19.50 9.07 -5.31
CA TYR A 4 18.97 8.76 -6.63
C TYR A 4 19.39 9.85 -7.61
N PRO A 5 19.67 9.49 -8.88
CA PRO A 5 19.88 10.50 -9.90
C PRO A 5 18.66 11.43 -10.00
N GLY A 6 18.91 12.72 -10.12
CA GLY A 6 17.84 13.70 -10.11
C GLY A 6 16.89 13.58 -11.30
N GLN A 7 17.31 12.93 -12.37
CA GLN A 7 16.47 12.77 -13.56
C GLN A 7 15.50 11.61 -13.49
N LEU A 8 15.52 10.81 -12.44
CA LEU A 8 14.55 9.73 -12.30
C LEU A 8 13.20 10.28 -11.88
N SER A 9 12.13 9.76 -12.47
CA SER A 9 10.78 10.10 -12.06
C SER A 9 10.49 9.48 -10.70
N GLY A 10 9.43 9.97 -10.03
CA GLY A 10 9.01 9.42 -8.76
C GLY A 10 8.74 7.92 -8.82
N GLY A 11 8.11 7.46 -9.92
CA GLY A 11 7.82 6.04 -10.10
C GLY A 11 9.06 5.20 -10.29
N GLN A 12 10.03 5.73 -11.04
CA GLN A 12 11.29 5.02 -11.23
C GLN A 12 12.08 4.95 -9.94
N GLN A 13 12.08 6.01 -9.16
CA GLN A 13 12.74 6.01 -7.86
C GLN A 13 12.11 5.00 -6.92
N GLN A 14 10.78 4.90 -6.94
CA GLN A 14 10.08 3.93 -6.10
C GLN A 14 10.42 2.51 -6.48
N ARG A 15 10.47 2.21 -7.77
CA ARG A 15 10.84 0.87 -8.24
C ARG A 15 12.27 0.51 -7.87
N VAL A 16 13.18 1.46 -7.96
CA VAL A 16 14.57 1.24 -7.55
C VAL A 16 14.64 0.93 -6.06
N ALA A 17 13.88 1.65 -5.25
CA ALA A 17 13.84 1.42 -3.81
C ALA A 17 13.31 0.02 -3.49
N ILE A 18 12.26 -0.41 -4.16
CA ILE A 18 11.69 -1.74 -3.97
C ILE A 18 12.69 -2.82 -4.38
N ALA A 19 13.35 -2.64 -5.52
CA ALA A 19 14.34 -3.60 -6.01
C ALA A 19 15.51 -3.72 -5.03
N ARG A 20 15.94 -2.61 -4.44
CA ARG A 20 17.00 -2.63 -3.44
C ARG A 20 16.59 -3.41 -2.21
N ALA A 21 15.37 -3.18 -1.72
CA ALA A 21 14.86 -3.89 -0.57
C ALA A 21 14.82 -5.39 -0.83
N LEU A 22 14.39 -5.80 -2.03
CA LEU A 22 14.35 -7.20 -2.39
C LEU A 22 15.73 -7.84 -2.48
N ALA A 23 16.71 -7.09 -2.95
CA ALA A 23 18.08 -7.60 -3.07
C ALA A 23 18.68 -7.94 -1.71
N MET A 24 18.15 -7.36 -0.63
CA MET A 24 18.61 -7.61 0.73
C MET A 24 17.93 -8.80 1.38
N ASN A 25 17.00 -9.45 0.68
CA ASN A 25 16.26 -10.61 1.20
C ASN A 25 15.61 -10.33 2.56
N PRO A 26 14.82 -9.28 2.69
CA PRO A 26 14.24 -8.92 3.97
C PRO A 26 13.16 -9.90 4.38
N LYS A 27 12.94 -10.03 5.70
CA LYS A 27 11.83 -10.83 6.22
C LYS A 27 10.51 -10.07 6.18
N MET A 28 10.58 -8.74 6.16
CA MET A 28 9.40 -7.90 6.11
C MET A 28 9.74 -6.61 5.38
N LEU A 29 8.80 -6.12 4.60
CA LEU A 29 8.93 -4.86 3.89
C LEU A 29 7.86 -3.89 4.37
N PHE A 30 8.21 -2.62 4.47
CA PHE A 30 7.29 -1.56 4.85
C PHE A 30 7.24 -0.52 3.72
N PHE A 31 6.03 -0.20 3.27
CA PHE A 31 5.81 0.81 2.23
C PHE A 31 4.82 1.85 2.74
N ASP A 32 5.18 3.13 2.65
CA ASP A 32 4.32 4.22 3.07
C ASP A 32 3.89 5.00 1.83
N GLU A 33 2.61 4.86 1.46
CA GLU A 33 2.02 5.52 0.29
C GLU A 33 2.89 5.33 -0.96
N PRO A 34 3.14 4.06 -1.35
CA PRO A 34 4.08 3.81 -2.46
C PRO A 34 3.63 4.39 -3.80
N THR A 35 2.35 4.72 -3.93
CA THR A 35 1.80 5.29 -5.17
C THR A 35 1.47 6.76 -5.06
N SER A 36 1.84 7.40 -3.93
CA SER A 36 1.51 8.80 -3.69
C SER A 36 2.16 9.71 -4.74
N ALA A 37 1.37 10.65 -5.26
CA ALA A 37 1.82 11.69 -6.20
C ALA A 37 2.34 11.14 -7.54
N LEU A 38 2.01 9.91 -7.91
CA LEU A 38 2.43 9.31 -9.18
C LEU A 38 1.29 9.34 -10.18
N ASP A 39 1.63 9.30 -11.49
CA ASP A 39 0.60 9.23 -12.49
C ASP A 39 -0.04 7.83 -12.53
N PRO A 40 -1.24 7.69 -13.14
CA PRO A 40 -1.98 6.42 -13.10
C PRO A 40 -1.24 5.24 -13.69
N GLU A 41 -0.45 5.45 -14.74
CA GLU A 41 0.27 4.36 -15.38
C GLU A 41 1.39 3.84 -14.49
N ILE A 42 2.14 4.74 -13.88
CA ILE A 42 3.21 4.37 -12.96
C ILE A 42 2.63 3.73 -11.70
N THR A 43 1.53 4.28 -11.20
CA THR A 43 0.82 3.71 -10.05
C THR A 43 0.43 2.25 -10.32
N ALA A 44 -0.15 1.98 -11.50
CA ALA A 44 -0.56 0.63 -11.85
C ALA A 44 0.63 -0.34 -11.87
N GLY A 45 1.78 0.11 -12.36
CA GLY A 45 2.99 -0.71 -12.38
C GLY A 45 3.51 -1.05 -10.99
N ILE A 46 3.46 -0.07 -10.08
CA ILE A 46 3.90 -0.30 -8.71
C ILE A 46 2.93 -1.24 -7.98
N LEU A 47 1.63 -1.05 -8.16
CA LEU A 47 0.63 -1.93 -7.53
C LEU A 47 0.77 -3.36 -8.03
N LYS A 48 1.06 -3.53 -9.33
CA LYS A 48 1.29 -4.86 -9.88
C LYS A 48 2.50 -5.53 -9.23
N LEU A 49 3.58 -4.79 -9.06
CA LEU A 49 4.77 -5.32 -8.42
C LEU A 49 4.49 -5.74 -6.98
N LEU A 50 3.79 -4.91 -6.22
CA LEU A 50 3.44 -5.23 -4.84
C LEU A 50 2.53 -6.46 -4.77
N ARG A 51 1.61 -6.59 -5.73
CA ARG A 51 0.73 -7.75 -5.79
C ARG A 51 1.52 -9.03 -6.06
N GLU A 52 2.51 -8.96 -6.92
CA GLU A 52 3.38 -10.11 -7.19
C GLU A 52 4.17 -10.51 -5.96
N LEU A 53 4.66 -9.53 -5.19
CA LEU A 53 5.36 -9.82 -3.93
C LEU A 53 4.44 -10.49 -2.92
N ALA A 54 3.20 -10.03 -2.84
CA ALA A 54 2.22 -10.64 -1.94
C ALA A 54 1.96 -12.10 -2.32
N ASN A 55 1.92 -12.40 -3.62
CA ASN A 55 1.73 -13.77 -4.09
C ASN A 55 2.90 -14.67 -3.73
N GLU A 56 4.08 -14.11 -3.54
CA GLU A 56 5.25 -14.85 -3.09
C GLU A 56 5.31 -14.96 -1.58
N LYS A 57 4.24 -14.55 -0.90
CA LYS A 57 4.09 -14.64 0.55
C LYS A 57 5.11 -13.82 1.33
N MET A 58 5.55 -12.74 0.71
CA MET A 58 6.39 -11.77 1.38
C MET A 58 5.55 -11.02 2.42
N THR A 59 6.07 -10.92 3.65
CA THR A 59 5.38 -10.13 4.67
C THR A 59 5.57 -8.66 4.39
N MET A 60 4.45 -7.94 4.23
CA MET A 60 4.49 -6.51 3.91
C MET A 60 3.49 -5.74 4.74
N VAL A 61 3.87 -4.53 5.13
CA VAL A 61 2.96 -3.54 5.71
C VAL A 61 2.90 -2.39 4.71
N ILE A 62 1.70 -2.08 4.25
CA ILE A 62 1.51 -1.04 3.24
C ILE A 62 0.51 -0.01 3.76
N VAL A 63 0.95 1.24 3.85
CA VAL A 63 0.07 2.37 4.19
C VAL A 63 -0.38 2.97 2.87
N THR A 64 -1.69 2.98 2.61
CA THR A 64 -2.17 3.41 1.31
C THR A 64 -3.62 3.90 1.35
N HIS A 65 -3.96 4.75 0.39
CA HIS A 65 -5.34 5.15 0.11
C HIS A 65 -5.93 4.38 -1.08
N GLU A 66 -5.18 3.43 -1.64
CA GLU A 66 -5.63 2.60 -2.75
C GLU A 66 -6.53 1.48 -2.22
N ILE A 67 -7.80 1.78 -2.08
CA ILE A 67 -8.75 0.87 -1.41
C ILE A 67 -8.95 -0.44 -2.18
N ASP A 68 -9.04 -0.36 -3.51
CA ASP A 68 -9.22 -1.57 -4.31
C ASP A 68 -8.00 -2.49 -4.22
N PHE A 69 -6.81 -1.90 -4.18
CA PHE A 69 -5.59 -2.68 -3.99
C PHE A 69 -5.64 -3.40 -2.64
N ALA A 70 -5.97 -2.67 -1.58
CA ALA A 70 -6.05 -3.26 -0.25
C ALA A 70 -7.08 -4.39 -0.20
N ARG A 71 -8.25 -4.17 -0.81
CA ARG A 71 -9.31 -5.18 -0.83
C ARG A 71 -8.84 -6.48 -1.50
N ASN A 72 -8.09 -6.37 -2.57
CA ASN A 72 -7.74 -7.53 -3.39
C ASN A 72 -6.45 -8.22 -2.96
N VAL A 73 -5.59 -7.54 -2.24
CA VAL A 73 -4.24 -8.04 -1.95
C VAL A 73 -3.99 -8.28 -0.47
N ALA A 74 -4.58 -7.48 0.40
CA ALA A 74 -4.28 -7.56 1.83
C ALA A 74 -4.93 -8.79 2.48
N ASP A 75 -4.21 -9.39 3.40
CA ASP A 75 -4.76 -10.43 4.27
C ASP A 75 -5.47 -9.81 5.46
N ARG A 76 -5.05 -8.61 5.85
CA ARG A 76 -5.59 -7.89 6.97
C ARG A 76 -5.56 -6.40 6.67
N VAL A 77 -6.63 -5.71 7.00
CA VAL A 77 -6.76 -4.27 6.81
C VAL A 77 -6.93 -3.59 8.16
N ILE A 78 -6.21 -2.51 8.34
CA ILE A 78 -6.27 -1.71 9.56
C ILE A 78 -6.60 -0.27 9.16
N PHE A 79 -7.73 0.23 9.64
CA PHE A 79 -8.10 1.62 9.41
C PHE A 79 -7.68 2.46 10.62
N MET A 80 -6.89 3.49 10.37
CA MET A 80 -6.41 4.39 11.41
C MET A 80 -6.90 5.81 11.16
N ASP A 81 -7.21 6.52 12.23
CA ASP A 81 -7.62 7.91 12.14
C ASP A 81 -7.26 8.59 13.46
N GLY A 82 -6.69 9.78 13.36
CA GLY A 82 -6.31 10.54 14.55
C GLY A 82 -5.26 9.83 15.40
N GLY A 83 -4.41 9.03 14.80
CA GLY A 83 -3.34 8.34 15.51
C GLY A 83 -3.76 7.08 16.24
N VAL A 84 -5.01 6.64 16.05
CA VAL A 84 -5.51 5.44 16.71
C VAL A 84 -6.09 4.47 15.70
N ILE A 85 -6.07 3.18 16.06
CA ILE A 85 -6.72 2.14 15.26
C ILE A 85 -8.22 2.22 15.52
N VAL A 86 -8.98 2.47 14.45
CA VAL A 86 -10.43 2.57 14.52
C VAL A 86 -11.08 1.22 14.29
N GLU A 87 -10.57 0.48 13.31
CA GLU A 87 -11.17 -0.80 12.92
C GLU A 87 -10.10 -1.65 12.26
N GLU A 88 -10.13 -2.98 12.49
CA GLU A 88 -9.21 -3.89 11.82
C GLU A 88 -9.86 -5.25 11.61
N GLY A 89 -9.40 -5.96 10.60
CA GLY A 89 -9.91 -7.28 10.28
C GLY A 89 -9.61 -7.66 8.85
N LYS A 90 -10.35 -8.61 8.34
CA LYS A 90 -10.22 -9.02 6.95
C LYS A 90 -10.75 -7.92 6.03
N PRO A 91 -10.25 -7.85 4.78
CA PRO A 91 -10.72 -6.81 3.86
C PRO A 91 -12.23 -6.76 3.71
N GLN A 92 -12.91 -7.90 3.64
CA GLN A 92 -14.37 -7.92 3.53
C GLN A 92 -15.04 -7.26 4.74
N ASP A 93 -14.46 -7.43 5.92
CA ASP A 93 -15.07 -6.93 7.15
C ASP A 93 -14.82 -5.45 7.35
N VAL A 94 -13.69 -4.94 6.89
CA VAL A 94 -13.32 -3.54 7.11
C VAL A 94 -13.74 -2.66 5.93
N ILE A 95 -13.60 -3.15 4.71
CA ILE A 95 -13.86 -2.34 3.51
C ILE A 95 -15.29 -2.53 3.00
N ASP A 96 -15.74 -3.78 2.89
CA ASP A 96 -17.06 -4.04 2.32
C ASP A 96 -18.19 -3.95 3.35
N ASN A 97 -17.89 -4.26 4.61
CA ASN A 97 -18.88 -4.23 5.69
C ASN A 97 -18.35 -3.53 6.94
N PRO A 98 -17.92 -2.26 6.82
CA PRO A 98 -17.36 -1.55 7.98
C PRO A 98 -18.38 -1.37 9.08
N LYS A 99 -17.93 -1.48 10.32
CA LYS A 99 -18.78 -1.33 11.48
C LYS A 99 -18.72 0.06 12.09
N SER A 100 -17.56 0.70 12.01
CA SER A 100 -17.37 2.03 12.56
C SER A 100 -17.91 3.09 11.61
N GLU A 101 -18.61 4.10 12.17
CA GLU A 101 -19.08 5.20 11.35
C GLU A 101 -17.94 6.01 10.75
N ARG A 102 -16.80 6.07 11.43
CA ARG A 102 -15.62 6.76 10.91
C ARG A 102 -15.07 6.04 9.68
N THR A 103 -15.03 4.71 9.72
CA THR A 103 -14.60 3.90 8.58
C THR A 103 -15.54 4.11 7.39
N LYS A 104 -16.85 4.07 7.64
CA LYS A 104 -17.86 4.27 6.60
C LYS A 104 -17.69 5.64 5.94
N ALA A 105 -17.50 6.69 6.75
CA ALA A 105 -17.34 8.04 6.22
C ALA A 105 -16.10 8.16 5.37
N PHE A 106 -14.99 7.56 5.81
CA PHE A 106 -13.75 7.56 5.05
C PHE A 106 -13.93 6.86 3.70
N LEU A 107 -14.53 5.69 3.70
CA LEU A 107 -14.72 4.93 2.47
C LEU A 107 -15.63 5.63 1.48
N GLN A 108 -16.66 6.32 1.97
CA GLN A 108 -17.54 7.11 1.11
C GLN A 108 -16.77 8.24 0.43
N LYS A 109 -15.83 8.86 1.13
CA LYS A 109 -15.00 9.90 0.56
C LYS A 109 -14.10 9.38 -0.54
N MET A 110 -13.65 8.15 -0.41
CA MET A 110 -12.71 7.56 -1.35
C MET A 110 -13.41 6.90 -2.54
N ALA A 111 -14.71 6.77 -2.48
CA ALA A 111 -15.48 6.14 -3.55
C ALA A 111 -15.64 7.06 -4.76
#